data_319aed50c1597c3ef9d358126bb90cf9
#
_entry.id   319aed50c1597c3ef9d358126bb90cf9
#
_cell.length_a   1.000
_cell.length_b   1.000
_cell.length_c   1.000
_cell.angle_alpha   90.00
_cell.angle_beta   90.00
_cell.angle_gamma   90.00
#
_symmetry.space_group_name_H-M   'P 1'
#
loop_
_entity.id
_entity.type
_entity.pdbx_description
1 polymer ?
#
loop_
_entity_poly.entity_id
_entity_poly.type
_entity_poly.pdbx_seq_one_letter_code
_entity_poly.pdbx_strand_id
1 'polypeptide(L)'
;MSVLEVRNLKKSFDKDTVVLKGVDFSLEKGETVAIIGSSGSGKTTLLRCLNFLTVPDEGQIVVNGETLFDDADPNTQKEREIRRKRLHFGLVFQNFNLFPQYTARQNVMLASELLAKEQPDYKTRKKQVHAQIAARAEELLTQVGLKEKMDLYPHQLSGGQQ
;
A
#
# COMPACT_ATOMS: atom_id res chain seq x y z
N MET A 1 -3.42 -20.93 -8.17
CA MET A 1 -2.94 -19.84 -9.05
C MET A 1 -2.29 -18.80 -8.17
N SER A 2 -1.04 -18.51 -8.46
CA SER A 2 -0.27 -17.52 -7.71
C SER A 2 -0.92 -16.13 -7.81
N VAL A 3 -1.11 -15.45 -6.68
CA VAL A 3 -1.59 -14.07 -6.62
C VAL A 3 -0.44 -13.06 -6.66
N LEU A 4 0.78 -13.50 -6.29
CA LEU A 4 2.00 -12.70 -6.35
C LEU A 4 3.16 -13.61 -6.77
N GLU A 5 3.91 -13.18 -7.75
CA GLU A 5 5.18 -13.80 -8.14
C GLU A 5 6.25 -12.73 -8.19
N VAL A 6 7.36 -13.01 -7.55
CA VAL A 6 8.56 -12.18 -7.52
C VAL A 6 9.72 -12.99 -8.05
N ARG A 7 10.43 -12.46 -9.03
CA ARG A 7 11.53 -13.16 -9.71
C ARG A 7 12.76 -12.28 -9.75
N ASN A 8 13.88 -12.81 -9.24
CA ASN A 8 15.21 -12.19 -9.27
C ASN A 8 15.21 -10.71 -8.84
N LEU A 9 14.42 -10.35 -7.82
CA LEU A 9 14.25 -8.96 -7.42
C LEU A 9 15.52 -8.42 -6.78
N LYS A 10 16.10 -7.36 -7.35
CA LYS A 10 17.31 -6.71 -6.84
C LYS A 10 17.06 -5.25 -6.49
N LYS A 11 17.77 -4.77 -5.48
CA LYS A 11 17.75 -3.36 -5.08
C LYS A 11 19.08 -2.96 -4.44
N SER A 12 19.64 -1.88 -4.96
CA SER A 12 20.81 -1.20 -4.41
C SER A 12 20.44 0.25 -4.11
N PHE A 13 21.02 0.86 -3.10
CA PHE A 13 20.85 2.29 -2.82
C PHE A 13 22.05 3.10 -3.30
N ASP A 14 23.23 2.48 -3.31
CA ASP A 14 24.49 3.05 -3.82
C ASP A 14 25.21 1.97 -4.62
N LYS A 15 26.32 2.33 -5.29
CA LYS A 15 27.15 1.39 -6.04
C LYS A 15 27.64 0.21 -5.20
N ASP A 16 27.83 0.42 -3.89
CA ASP A 16 28.42 -0.56 -2.99
C ASP A 16 27.39 -1.18 -2.01
N THR A 17 26.15 -0.66 -1.97
CA THR A 17 25.12 -1.09 -1.00
C THR A 17 24.01 -1.89 -1.71
N VAL A 18 24.29 -3.15 -2.03
CA VAL A 18 23.29 -4.09 -2.56
C VAL A 18 22.48 -4.68 -1.41
N VAL A 19 21.21 -4.36 -1.34
CA VAL A 19 20.29 -4.78 -0.26
C VAL A 19 19.48 -6.01 -0.63
N LEU A 20 18.91 -6.05 -1.85
CA LEU A 20 18.25 -7.23 -2.39
C LEU A 20 19.15 -7.82 -3.49
N LYS A 21 19.47 -9.10 -3.37
CA LYS A 21 20.50 -9.78 -4.21
C LYS A 21 19.90 -10.82 -5.15
N GLY A 22 18.66 -10.63 -5.59
CA GLY A 22 17.92 -11.59 -6.39
C GLY A 22 16.98 -12.41 -5.49
N VAL A 23 15.85 -11.82 -5.14
CA VAL A 23 14.84 -12.47 -4.30
C VAL A 23 13.76 -13.09 -5.17
N ASP A 24 13.49 -14.38 -4.95
CA ASP A 24 12.47 -15.15 -5.62
C ASP A 24 11.48 -15.71 -4.61
N PHE A 25 10.20 -15.50 -4.80
CA PHE A 25 9.13 -16.19 -4.08
C PHE A 25 7.79 -16.03 -4.81
N SER A 26 6.84 -16.87 -4.44
CA SER A 26 5.45 -16.76 -4.89
C SER A 26 4.50 -16.88 -3.70
N LEU A 27 3.28 -16.38 -3.88
CA LEU A 27 2.21 -16.42 -2.91
C LEU A 27 0.93 -16.86 -3.59
N GLU A 28 0.30 -17.92 -3.08
CA GLU A 28 -1.00 -18.39 -3.54
C GLU A 28 -2.13 -17.64 -2.81
N LYS A 29 -3.32 -17.70 -3.36
CA LYS A 29 -4.50 -17.08 -2.74
C LYS A 29 -4.79 -17.69 -1.37
N GLY A 30 -4.86 -16.86 -0.35
CA GLY A 30 -5.12 -17.26 1.04
C GLY A 30 -3.88 -17.69 1.82
N GLU A 31 -2.70 -17.68 1.22
CA GLU A 31 -1.44 -17.91 1.93
C GLU A 31 -0.94 -16.68 2.66
N THR A 32 -0.08 -16.94 3.65
CA THR A 32 0.66 -15.91 4.39
C THR A 32 2.14 -16.24 4.34
N VAL A 33 2.96 -15.27 3.96
CA VAL A 33 4.41 -15.38 3.98
C VAL A 33 4.97 -14.52 5.10
N ALA A 34 5.81 -15.12 5.96
CA ALA A 34 6.55 -14.41 6.98
C ALA A 34 8.00 -14.17 6.51
N ILE A 35 8.43 -12.90 6.52
CA ILE A 35 9.80 -12.50 6.18
C ILE A 35 10.55 -12.26 7.48
N ILE A 36 11.48 -13.16 7.81
CA ILE A 36 12.30 -13.11 9.04
C ILE A 36 13.76 -12.84 8.71
N GLY A 37 14.49 -12.28 9.63
CA GLY A 37 15.92 -11.96 9.49
C GLY A 37 16.37 -10.87 10.45
N SER A 38 17.67 -10.66 10.56
CA SER A 38 18.30 -9.62 11.38
C SER A 38 17.90 -8.20 10.97
N SER A 39 18.11 -7.21 11.82
CA SER A 39 17.99 -5.80 11.44
C SER A 39 18.94 -5.49 10.28
N GLY A 40 18.47 -4.70 9.30
CA GLY A 40 19.26 -4.36 8.11
C GLY A 40 19.29 -5.42 7.00
N SER A 41 18.67 -6.61 7.17
CA SER A 41 18.68 -7.68 6.15
C SER A 41 17.81 -7.41 4.90
N GLY A 42 17.23 -6.21 4.75
CA GLY A 42 16.47 -5.85 3.55
C GLY A 42 14.95 -6.12 3.61
N LYS A 43 14.39 -6.64 4.73
CA LYS A 43 12.95 -6.95 4.85
C LYS A 43 12.04 -5.76 4.50
N THR A 44 12.32 -4.60 5.08
CA THR A 44 11.58 -3.36 4.80
C THR A 44 11.78 -2.89 3.37
N THR A 45 12.99 -3.07 2.82
CA THR A 45 13.29 -2.75 1.41
C THR A 45 12.47 -3.63 0.48
N LEU A 46 12.39 -4.94 0.74
CA LEU A 46 11.56 -5.86 -0.03
C LEU A 46 10.09 -5.43 -0.01
N LEU A 47 9.51 -5.18 1.17
CA LEU A 47 8.12 -4.70 1.28
C LEU A 47 7.91 -3.38 0.54
N ARG A 48 8.87 -2.45 0.60
CA ARG A 48 8.80 -1.18 -0.14
C ARG A 48 8.91 -1.35 -1.65
N CYS A 49 9.66 -2.35 -2.12
CA CYS A 49 9.71 -2.69 -3.54
C CYS A 49 8.40 -3.31 -4.01
N LEU A 50 7.79 -4.20 -3.25
CA LEU A 50 6.51 -4.83 -3.60
C LEU A 50 5.39 -3.80 -3.77
N ASN A 51 5.32 -2.80 -2.90
CA ASN A 51 4.29 -1.75 -3.00
C ASN A 51 4.74 -0.49 -3.76
N PHE A 52 5.87 -0.56 -4.45
CA PHE A 52 6.43 0.53 -5.27
C PHE A 52 6.70 1.85 -4.52
N LEU A 53 6.87 1.84 -3.19
CA LEU A 53 7.44 2.98 -2.46
C LEU A 53 8.94 3.15 -2.76
N THR A 54 9.58 2.08 -3.17
CA THR A 54 10.94 2.06 -3.73
C THR A 54 10.87 1.24 -5.02
N VAL A 55 11.33 1.78 -6.14
CA VAL A 55 11.34 1.05 -7.40
C VAL A 55 12.52 0.06 -7.36
N PRO A 56 12.31 -1.25 -7.68
CA PRO A 56 13.40 -2.21 -7.84
C PRO A 56 14.35 -1.79 -8.95
N ASP A 57 15.57 -2.31 -8.95
CA ASP A 57 16.55 -2.07 -10.01
C ASP A 57 16.49 -3.15 -11.10
N GLU A 58 16.27 -4.41 -10.68
CA GLU A 58 16.15 -5.56 -11.58
C GLU A 58 15.10 -6.54 -11.09
N GLY A 59 14.65 -7.43 -11.97
CA GLY A 59 13.73 -8.52 -11.71
C GLY A 59 12.31 -8.24 -12.19
N GLN A 60 11.38 -9.07 -11.71
CA GLN A 60 9.99 -9.01 -12.14
C GLN A 60 9.03 -9.15 -10.95
N ILE A 61 7.93 -8.40 -10.98
CA ILE A 61 6.80 -8.53 -10.04
C ILE A 61 5.53 -8.72 -10.86
N VAL A 62 4.85 -9.84 -10.62
CA VAL A 62 3.57 -10.19 -11.26
C VAL A 62 2.49 -10.33 -10.18
N VAL A 63 1.34 -9.70 -10.36
CA VAL A 63 0.20 -9.78 -9.45
C VAL A 63 -1.05 -10.17 -10.21
N ASN A 64 -1.70 -11.26 -9.80
CA ASN A 64 -2.88 -11.82 -10.46
C ASN A 64 -2.68 -12.03 -11.99
N GLY A 65 -1.47 -12.40 -12.42
CA GLY A 65 -1.11 -12.56 -13.83
C GLY A 65 -0.78 -11.27 -14.57
N GLU A 66 -0.93 -10.10 -13.95
CA GLU A 66 -0.51 -8.81 -14.52
C GLU A 66 0.94 -8.50 -14.12
N THR A 67 1.81 -8.25 -15.10
CA THR A 67 3.19 -7.81 -14.84
C THR A 67 3.20 -6.34 -14.40
N LEU A 68 3.45 -6.12 -13.12
CA LEU A 68 3.52 -4.79 -12.55
C LEU A 68 4.91 -4.16 -12.72
N PHE A 69 5.97 -4.94 -12.63
CA PHE A 69 7.35 -4.50 -12.83
C PHE A 69 8.11 -5.55 -13.63
N ASP A 70 8.90 -5.07 -14.59
CA ASP A 70 9.85 -5.86 -15.35
C ASP A 70 11.00 -4.93 -15.73
N ASP A 71 12.23 -5.28 -15.36
CA ASP A 71 13.41 -4.47 -15.68
C ASP A 71 13.70 -4.42 -17.18
N ALA A 72 13.25 -5.43 -17.92
CA ALA A 72 13.34 -5.46 -19.40
C ALA A 72 12.29 -4.55 -20.08
N ASP A 73 11.23 -4.11 -19.39
CA ASP A 73 10.20 -3.23 -19.95
C ASP A 73 10.17 -1.84 -19.26
N PRO A 74 10.81 -0.81 -19.84
CA PRO A 74 10.81 0.55 -19.28
C PRO A 74 9.42 1.17 -19.11
N ASN A 75 8.38 0.67 -19.79
CA ASN A 75 7.03 1.17 -19.62
C ASN A 75 6.50 0.86 -18.23
N THR A 76 6.94 -0.24 -17.62
CA THR A 76 6.54 -0.62 -16.27
C THR A 76 7.11 0.33 -15.20
N GLN A 77 8.07 1.18 -15.53
CA GLN A 77 8.76 2.08 -14.61
C GLN A 77 8.28 3.54 -14.69
N LYS A 78 7.33 3.85 -15.57
CA LYS A 78 6.75 5.20 -15.69
C LYS A 78 5.99 5.58 -14.42
N GLU A 79 6.17 6.81 -13.93
CA GLU A 79 5.56 7.29 -12.69
C GLU A 79 4.03 7.13 -12.66
N ARG A 80 3.35 7.39 -13.78
CA ARG A 80 1.91 7.18 -13.91
C ARG A 80 1.50 5.73 -13.65
N GLU A 81 2.26 4.77 -14.19
CA GLU A 81 2.03 3.34 -14.00
C GLU A 81 2.35 2.93 -12.57
N ILE A 82 3.43 3.43 -11.98
CA ILE A 82 3.78 3.18 -10.58
C ILE A 82 2.66 3.62 -9.63
N ARG A 83 2.05 4.78 -9.86
CA ARG A 83 0.90 5.23 -9.04
C ARG A 83 -0.29 4.27 -9.11
N ARG A 84 -0.61 3.76 -10.30
CA ARG A 84 -1.67 2.77 -10.50
C ARG A 84 -1.35 1.45 -9.80
N LYS A 85 -0.12 0.99 -9.90
CA LYS A 85 0.35 -0.28 -9.33
C LYS A 85 0.31 -0.31 -7.81
N ARG A 86 0.54 0.82 -7.14
CA ARG A 86 0.41 0.95 -5.69
C ARG A 86 -0.98 0.55 -5.17
N LEU A 87 -2.01 0.64 -6.01
CA LEU A 87 -3.37 0.26 -5.64
C LEU A 87 -3.58 -1.27 -5.51
N HIS A 88 -2.65 -2.09 -6.03
CA HIS A 88 -2.70 -3.54 -5.88
C HIS A 88 -2.28 -4.01 -4.48
N PHE A 89 -1.62 -3.15 -3.69
CA PHE A 89 -1.07 -3.49 -2.39
C PHE A 89 -1.58 -2.55 -1.31
N GLY A 90 -1.97 -3.12 -0.17
CA GLY A 90 -2.09 -2.38 1.08
C GLY A 90 -0.81 -2.52 1.89
N LEU A 91 -0.33 -1.45 2.53
CA LEU A 91 0.81 -1.48 3.44
C LEU A 91 0.38 -1.03 4.82
N VAL A 92 0.62 -1.89 5.81
CA VAL A 92 0.48 -1.53 7.22
C VAL A 92 1.87 -1.24 7.77
N PHE A 93 2.08 -0.02 8.24
CA PHE A 93 3.34 0.41 8.81
C PHE A 93 3.45 -0.02 10.28
N GLN A 94 4.68 -0.21 10.77
CA GLN A 94 4.96 -0.52 12.16
C GLN A 94 4.52 0.62 13.10
N ASN A 95 4.71 1.86 12.67
CA ASN A 95 4.19 3.05 13.35
C ASN A 95 2.92 3.47 12.61
N PHE A 96 1.79 3.37 13.19
CA PHE A 96 0.44 3.58 12.64
C PHE A 96 0.33 4.57 11.46
N ASN A 97 1.21 5.58 11.39
CA ASN A 97 1.33 6.59 10.33
C ASN A 97 0.01 7.31 9.99
N LEU A 98 -0.80 7.50 11.02
CA LEU A 98 -2.01 8.28 10.90
C LEU A 98 -1.66 9.78 10.80
N PHE A 99 -2.45 10.50 10.03
CA PHE A 99 -2.36 11.95 9.94
C PHE A 99 -2.90 12.57 11.25
N PRO A 100 -2.05 13.19 12.07
CA PRO A 100 -2.44 13.64 13.42
C PRO A 100 -3.48 14.78 13.41
N GLN A 101 -3.57 15.52 12.30
CA GLN A 101 -4.54 16.59 12.10
C GLN A 101 -5.92 16.11 11.66
N TYR A 102 -6.08 14.82 11.39
CA TYR A 102 -7.34 14.21 10.96
C TYR A 102 -7.91 13.32 12.06
N THR A 103 -9.24 13.28 12.18
CA THR A 103 -9.92 12.31 13.03
C THR A 103 -9.77 10.89 12.49
N ALA A 104 -10.14 9.86 13.27
CA ALA A 104 -10.14 8.48 12.81
C ALA A 104 -10.96 8.32 11.52
N ARG A 105 -12.15 8.89 11.47
CA ARG A 105 -13.02 8.91 10.27
C ARG A 105 -12.30 9.54 9.07
N GLN A 106 -11.70 10.71 9.26
CA GLN A 106 -11.01 11.42 8.18
C GLN A 106 -9.79 10.65 7.67
N ASN A 107 -9.04 9.98 8.56
CA ASN A 107 -7.93 9.11 8.17
C ASN A 107 -8.40 7.96 7.27
N VAL A 108 -9.52 7.30 7.63
CA VAL A 108 -10.11 6.21 6.83
C VAL A 108 -10.64 6.72 5.47
N MET A 109 -11.23 7.91 5.44
CA MET A 109 -11.80 8.50 4.22
C MET A 109 -10.74 8.98 3.21
N LEU A 110 -9.57 9.39 3.68
CA LEU A 110 -8.58 10.17 2.90
C LEU A 110 -8.22 9.53 1.57
N ALA A 111 -7.85 8.25 1.55
CA ALA A 111 -7.44 7.55 0.33
C ALA A 111 -8.59 7.50 -0.70
N SER A 112 -9.80 7.18 -0.25
CA SER A 112 -10.99 7.12 -1.10
C SER A 112 -11.36 8.50 -1.66
N GLU A 113 -11.21 9.57 -0.89
CA GLU A 113 -11.44 10.94 -1.35
C GLU A 113 -10.41 11.37 -2.41
N LEU A 114 -9.15 10.99 -2.23
CA LEU A 114 -8.10 11.30 -3.21
C LEU A 114 -8.36 10.57 -4.54
N LEU A 115 -8.69 9.29 -4.50
CA LEU A 115 -9.04 8.51 -5.68
C LEU A 115 -10.30 9.04 -6.38
N ALA A 116 -11.30 9.44 -5.60
CA ALA A 116 -12.52 10.01 -6.16
C ALA A 116 -12.26 11.32 -6.92
N LYS A 117 -11.34 12.16 -6.42
CA LYS A 117 -10.97 13.43 -7.09
C LYS A 117 -10.34 13.23 -8.47
N GLU A 118 -9.78 12.07 -8.75
CA GLU A 118 -9.19 11.73 -10.06
C GLU A 118 -10.26 11.33 -11.10
N GLN A 119 -11.51 11.08 -10.68
CA GLN A 119 -12.59 10.71 -11.58
C GLN A 119 -13.12 11.93 -12.36
N PRO A 120 -13.37 11.78 -13.67
CA PRO A 120 -13.80 12.90 -14.51
C PRO A 120 -15.11 13.56 -14.05
N ASP A 121 -16.03 12.76 -13.49
CA ASP A 121 -17.37 13.19 -13.04
C ASP A 121 -17.43 13.65 -11.58
N TYR A 122 -16.28 13.65 -10.88
CA TYR A 122 -16.22 13.98 -9.46
C TYR A 122 -16.87 15.32 -9.11
N LYS A 123 -16.61 16.36 -9.92
CA LYS A 123 -17.12 17.72 -9.66
C LYS A 123 -18.65 17.76 -9.60
N THR A 124 -19.32 17.03 -10.48
CA THR A 124 -20.79 16.98 -10.56
C THR A 124 -21.42 16.13 -9.46
N ARG A 125 -20.71 15.08 -9.01
CA ARG A 125 -21.19 14.11 -8.02
C ARG A 125 -20.55 14.25 -6.64
N LYS A 126 -19.81 15.32 -6.38
CA LYS A 126 -19.00 15.51 -5.17
C LYS A 126 -19.75 15.21 -3.86
N LYS A 127 -20.96 15.75 -3.69
CA LYS A 127 -21.76 15.54 -2.47
C LYS A 127 -22.15 14.07 -2.29
N GLN A 128 -22.57 13.41 -3.37
CA GLN A 128 -22.97 12.01 -3.36
C GLN A 128 -21.78 11.10 -3.02
N VAL A 129 -20.65 11.31 -3.72
CA VAL A 129 -19.42 10.53 -3.53
C VAL A 129 -18.90 10.70 -2.10
N HIS A 130 -18.85 11.92 -1.58
CA HIS A 130 -18.43 12.17 -0.20
C HIS A 130 -19.33 11.48 0.82
N ALA A 131 -20.66 11.51 0.64
CA ALA A 131 -21.60 10.81 1.52
C ALA A 131 -21.40 9.28 1.49
N GLN A 132 -21.13 8.70 0.32
CA GLN A 132 -20.83 7.27 0.19
C GLN A 132 -19.52 6.88 0.89
N ILE A 133 -18.47 7.69 0.73
CA ILE A 133 -17.18 7.48 1.40
C ILE A 133 -17.34 7.58 2.92
N ALA A 134 -18.07 8.57 3.41
CA ALA A 134 -18.33 8.75 4.84
C ALA A 134 -19.11 7.57 5.43
N ALA A 135 -20.17 7.12 4.76
CA ALA A 135 -20.95 5.96 5.19
C ALA A 135 -20.09 4.68 5.24
N ARG A 136 -19.23 4.48 4.25
CA ARG A 136 -18.31 3.33 4.24
C ARG A 136 -17.28 3.41 5.36
N ALA A 137 -16.74 4.58 5.64
CA ALA A 137 -15.81 4.79 6.76
C ALA A 137 -16.48 4.50 8.11
N GLU A 138 -17.72 4.93 8.31
CA GLU A 138 -18.49 4.64 9.51
C GLU A 138 -18.77 3.14 9.69
N GLU A 139 -19.13 2.45 8.62
CA GLU A 139 -19.30 1.00 8.61
C GLU A 139 -18.02 0.29 9.06
N LEU A 140 -16.87 0.62 8.43
CA LEU A 140 -15.57 0.01 8.75
C LEU A 140 -15.15 0.27 10.20
N LEU A 141 -15.28 1.50 10.67
CA LEU A 141 -14.98 1.86 12.07
C LEU A 141 -15.90 1.16 13.06
N THR A 142 -17.16 0.95 12.69
CA THR A 142 -18.11 0.18 13.50
C THR A 142 -17.71 -1.29 13.59
N GLN A 143 -17.30 -1.90 12.48
CA GLN A 143 -16.82 -3.30 12.43
C GLN A 143 -15.61 -3.55 13.35
N VAL A 144 -14.72 -2.58 13.48
CA VAL A 144 -13.55 -2.67 14.38
C VAL A 144 -13.81 -2.12 15.79
N GLY A 145 -15.07 -1.82 16.14
CA GLY A 145 -15.47 -1.36 17.49
C GLY A 145 -15.10 0.09 17.81
N LEU A 146 -14.88 0.93 16.79
CA LEU A 146 -14.51 2.34 16.95
C LEU A 146 -15.63 3.32 16.65
N LYS A 147 -16.89 2.88 16.62
CA LYS A 147 -18.05 3.72 16.32
C LYS A 147 -18.09 5.01 17.14
N GLU A 148 -17.98 4.90 18.45
CA GLU A 148 -18.05 6.04 19.38
C GLU A 148 -16.76 6.90 19.39
N LYS A 149 -15.73 6.48 18.65
CA LYS A 149 -14.42 7.12 18.62
C LYS A 149 -14.03 7.67 17.25
N MET A 150 -14.94 7.60 16.28
CA MET A 150 -14.64 7.96 14.90
C MET A 150 -14.29 9.44 14.70
N ASP A 151 -14.72 10.30 15.60
CA ASP A 151 -14.43 11.73 15.55
C ASP A 151 -13.28 12.17 16.49
N LEU A 152 -12.61 11.19 17.13
CA LEU A 152 -11.40 11.43 17.92
C LEU A 152 -10.16 11.50 17.02
N TYR A 153 -9.19 12.28 17.47
CA TYR A 153 -7.87 12.38 16.82
C TYR A 153 -6.94 11.24 17.26
N PRO A 154 -5.90 10.89 16.46
CA PRO A 154 -4.96 9.80 16.79
C PRO A 154 -4.40 9.87 18.21
N HIS A 155 -4.02 11.04 18.70
CA HIS A 155 -3.48 11.19 20.06
C HIS A 155 -4.48 10.91 21.19
N GLN A 156 -5.78 10.81 20.88
CA GLN A 156 -6.85 10.48 21.81
C GLN A 156 -7.20 8.98 21.79
N LEU A 157 -6.57 8.21 20.90
CA LEU A 157 -6.76 6.78 20.72
C LEU A 157 -5.59 6.01 21.36
N SER A 158 -5.87 4.85 21.94
CA SER A 158 -4.80 3.94 22.39
C SER A 158 -4.08 3.32 21.19
N GLY A 159 -2.86 2.80 21.38
CA GLY A 159 -2.10 2.17 20.31
C GLY A 159 -2.83 1.03 19.60
N GLY A 160 -3.65 0.25 20.31
CA GLY A 160 -4.48 -0.79 19.69
C GLY A 160 -5.74 -0.27 18.99
N GLN A 161 -6.05 1.04 19.11
CA GLN A 161 -7.17 1.71 18.45
C GLN A 161 -6.73 2.55 17.25
N GLN A 162 -5.44 2.77 17.09
CA GLN A 162 -4.82 3.43 15.96
C GLN A 162 -4.52 2.44 14.85
#